data_c9b58e66ee4922d01532798d32735a6d
#
_entry.id   c9b58e66ee4922d01532798d32735a6d
#
_cell.length_a   1.000
_cell.length_b   1.000
_cell.length_c   1.000
_cell.angle_alpha   90.00
_cell.angle_beta   90.00
_cell.angle_gamma   90.00
#
_symmetry.space_group_name_H-M   'P 1'
#
loop_
_entity.id
_entity.type
_entity.pdbx_description
1 polymer ?
#
loop_
_entity_poly.entity_id
_entity_poly.type
_entity_poly.pdbx_seq_one_letter_code
_entity_poly.pdbx_strand_id
1 'polypeptide(L)'
;MTNRILIATAVLALSALPAAAHYPFCTCAAKAGEIICEGGFSDGTSAEGVKLDVISYEEDVLVPAKFDASSKVSFQKPEGEFYVLFDAGPGHIVEVDYQDIEGLAP
;
A
#
# COMPACT_ATOMS: atom_id res chain seq x y z
N MET A 1 -54.25 22.31 18.43
CA MET A 1 -53.74 22.06 18.34
C MET A 1 -52.77 21.67 17.99
N THR A 2 -52.35 21.43 17.85
CA THR A 2 -51.63 21.13 17.63
C THR A 2 -50.58 20.73 17.31
N ASN A 3 -50.16 20.44 17.16
CA ASN A 3 -49.25 20.10 16.88
C ASN A 3 -48.24 19.77 16.55
N ARG A 4 -47.94 19.61 16.47
CA ARG A 4 -47.02 19.36 16.12
C ARG A 4 -45.93 19.08 15.80
N ILE A 5 -45.37 18.83 15.58
CA ILE A 5 -44.43 18.58 15.36
C ILE A 5 -43.45 18.25 15.01
N LEU A 6 -42.98 18.00 14.78
CA LEU A 6 -42.11 17.72 14.47
C LEU A 6 -41.03 17.43 14.15
N ILE A 7 -40.57 17.25 13.98
CA ILE A 7 -39.68 17.04 13.78
C ILE A 7 -38.70 16.64 13.45
N ALA A 8 -38.28 16.42 13.20
CA ALA A 8 -37.41 16.16 12.91
C ALA A 8 -36.45 15.87 12.68
N THR A 9 -36.03 15.70 12.51
CA THR A 9 -35.21 15.55 12.27
C THR A 9 -34.19 15.15 12.00
N ALA A 10 -33.76 14.94 11.76
CA ALA A 10 -32.88 14.67 11.53
C ALA A 10 -31.86 14.29 11.31
N VAL A 11 -31.49 14.09 11.08
CA VAL A 11 -30.61 13.80 10.85
C VAL A 11 -29.61 13.40 10.48
N LEU A 12 -29.28 13.20 10.29
CA LEU A 12 -28.44 12.87 9.99
C LEU A 12 -27.39 12.64 9.69
N ALA A 13 -26.97 12.49 9.52
CA ALA A 13 -26.10 12.39 9.26
C ALA A 13 -25.12 11.86 9.17
N LEU A 14 -24.85 11.62 9.06
CA LEU A 14 -24.06 11.25 8.98
C LEU A 14 -23.20 10.82 8.62
N SER A 15 -22.89 10.55 8.52
CA SER A 15 -22.28 10.16 8.27
C SER A 15 -21.28 9.79 7.93
N ALA A 16 -20.86 9.79 7.60
CA ALA A 16 -20.03 9.65 7.06
C ALA A 16 -18.90 9.16 7.35
N LEU A 17 -18.56 8.77 7.25
CA LEU A 17 -17.63 8.33 7.53
C LEU A 17 -16.69 7.94 6.86
N PRO A 18 -16.01 8.01 6.75
CA PRO A 18 -14.93 7.85 6.26
C PRO A 18 -14.41 6.79 6.03
N ALA A 19 -14.68 6.44 5.51
CA ALA A 19 -14.24 5.40 5.14
C ALA A 19 -12.89 5.35 5.04
N ALA A 20 -12.37 6.07 4.89
CA ALA A 20 -11.19 5.99 4.68
C ALA A 20 -10.35 5.25 5.28
N ALA A 21 -10.45 4.70 5.94
CA ALA A 21 -9.58 4.06 6.60
C ALA A 21 -8.79 3.10 5.98
N HIS A 22 -8.62 2.96 4.87
CA HIS A 22 -8.01 1.81 4.29
C HIS A 22 -6.95 2.25 3.33
N TYR A 23 -5.93 2.87 3.82
CA TYR A 23 -4.83 3.29 2.99
C TYR A 23 -3.81 2.20 2.85
N PRO A 24 -3.31 1.93 1.63
CA PRO A 24 -2.19 1.00 1.49
C PRO A 24 -0.89 1.68 1.87
N PHE A 25 0.05 0.89 2.35
CA PHE A 25 1.40 1.38 2.54
C PHE A 25 2.41 0.30 2.17
N CYS A 26 3.60 0.71 1.79
CA CYS A 26 4.68 -0.20 1.47
C CYS A 26 5.99 0.51 1.71
N THR A 27 6.88 -0.11 2.47
CA THR A 27 8.21 0.42 2.70
C THR A 27 9.21 -0.67 2.38
N CYS A 28 10.36 -0.29 1.87
CA CYS A 28 11.40 -1.24 1.49
C CYS A 28 12.73 -0.79 2.04
N ALA A 29 13.57 -1.75 2.37
CA ALA A 29 14.91 -1.49 2.88
C ALA A 29 15.89 -2.49 2.32
N ALA A 30 17.12 -2.05 2.09
CA ALA A 30 18.19 -2.91 1.60
C ALA A 30 18.94 -3.46 2.80
N LYS A 31 19.26 -4.75 2.73
CA LYS A 31 20.01 -5.39 3.78
C LYS A 31 20.80 -6.56 3.20
N ALA A 32 22.11 -6.47 3.26
CA ALA A 32 22.98 -7.56 2.85
C ALA A 32 22.70 -8.05 1.42
N GLY A 33 22.49 -7.15 0.51
CA GLY A 33 22.27 -7.50 -0.90
C GLY A 33 20.84 -7.87 -1.24
N GLU A 34 19.96 -7.85 -0.27
CA GLU A 34 18.54 -8.12 -0.49
C GLU A 34 17.71 -6.89 -0.23
N ILE A 35 16.57 -6.84 -0.84
CA ILE A 35 15.56 -5.81 -0.56
C ILE A 35 14.43 -6.50 0.17
N ILE A 36 14.01 -5.94 1.28
CA ILE A 36 12.89 -6.46 2.05
C ILE A 36 11.82 -5.40 2.07
N CYS A 37 10.64 -5.74 1.60
CA CYS A 37 9.51 -4.82 1.58
C CYS A 37 8.44 -5.31 2.53
N GLU A 38 7.80 -4.37 3.21
CA GLU A 38 6.73 -4.68 4.13
C GLU A 38 5.54 -3.84 3.72
N GLY A 39 4.37 -4.43 3.66
CA GLY A 39 3.18 -3.73 3.22
C GLY A 39 2.00 -3.98 4.13
N GLY A 40 0.93 -3.27 3.86
CA GLY A 40 -0.28 -3.43 4.64
C GLY A 40 -1.26 -2.31 4.38
N PHE A 41 -2.24 -2.22 5.25
CA PHE A 41 -3.27 -1.20 5.13
C PHE A 41 -3.43 -0.50 6.47
N SER A 42 -3.87 0.74 6.43
CA SER A 42 -3.93 1.57 7.64
C SER A 42 -4.90 1.04 8.68
N ASP A 43 -5.84 0.19 8.28
CA ASP A 43 -6.78 -0.41 9.22
C ASP A 43 -6.25 -1.70 9.83
N GLY A 44 -4.99 -2.04 9.57
CA GLY A 44 -4.40 -3.25 10.10
C GLY A 44 -4.58 -4.49 9.25
N THR A 45 -5.27 -4.38 8.12
CA THR A 45 -5.45 -5.51 7.23
C THR A 45 -4.10 -5.93 6.65
N SER A 46 -3.87 -7.22 6.59
CA SER A 46 -2.64 -7.79 6.07
C SER A 46 -2.51 -7.56 4.56
N ALA A 47 -1.29 -7.49 4.09
CA ALA A 47 -1.05 -7.42 2.65
C ALA A 47 -0.84 -8.81 2.05
N GLU A 48 -1.09 -9.86 2.80
CA GLU A 48 -0.86 -11.21 2.28
C GLU A 48 -1.54 -11.40 0.94
N GLY A 49 -0.81 -11.92 -0.05
CA GLY A 49 -1.35 -12.16 -1.38
C GLY A 49 -1.38 -10.95 -2.29
N VAL A 50 -1.09 -9.76 -1.77
CA VAL A 50 -1.08 -8.57 -2.60
C VAL A 50 0.13 -8.62 -3.51
N LYS A 51 -0.05 -8.16 -4.74
CA LYS A 51 0.98 -8.20 -5.74
C LYS A 51 2.03 -7.13 -5.51
N LEU A 52 3.27 -7.47 -5.71
CA LEU A 52 4.37 -6.51 -5.64
C LEU A 52 5.29 -6.78 -6.83
N ASP A 53 5.40 -5.82 -7.71
CA ASP A 53 6.30 -5.94 -8.85
C ASP A 53 7.51 -5.06 -8.65
N VAL A 54 8.66 -5.58 -9.05
CA VAL A 54 9.90 -4.79 -9.09
C VAL A 54 10.12 -4.46 -10.55
N ILE A 55 10.20 -3.19 -10.88
CA ILE A 55 10.13 -2.72 -12.26
C ILE A 55 11.31 -1.81 -12.55
N SER A 56 11.99 -2.06 -13.67
CA SER A 56 13.08 -1.18 -14.09
C SER A 56 12.52 0.13 -14.61
N TYR A 57 13.36 1.14 -14.71
CA TYR A 57 12.89 2.42 -15.25
C TYR A 57 12.70 2.37 -16.77
N GLU A 58 13.03 1.24 -17.40
CA GLU A 58 12.63 0.96 -18.79
C GLU A 58 11.29 0.24 -18.83
N GLU A 59 10.64 0.08 -17.68
CA GLU A 59 9.30 -0.52 -17.56
C GLU A 59 9.27 -2.03 -17.74
N ASP A 60 10.38 -2.69 -17.49
CA ASP A 60 10.40 -4.15 -17.50
C ASP A 60 10.16 -4.69 -16.09
N VAL A 61 9.30 -5.67 -15.98
CA VAL A 61 9.06 -6.32 -14.69
C VAL A 61 10.22 -7.26 -14.41
N LEU A 62 11.02 -6.91 -13.43
CA LEU A 62 12.20 -7.69 -13.10
C LEU A 62 11.87 -8.83 -12.14
N VAL A 63 10.98 -8.56 -11.19
CA VAL A 63 10.58 -9.56 -10.20
C VAL A 63 9.09 -9.43 -9.95
N PRO A 64 8.29 -10.38 -10.40
CA PRO A 64 6.87 -10.39 -10.00
C PRO A 64 6.77 -11.18 -8.69
N ALA A 65 6.12 -10.62 -7.70
CA ALA A 65 6.04 -11.25 -6.38
C ALA A 65 4.70 -11.00 -5.73
N LYS A 66 4.49 -11.66 -4.60
CA LYS A 66 3.31 -11.45 -3.76
C LYS A 66 3.74 -11.44 -2.32
N PHE A 67 3.05 -10.68 -1.51
CA PHE A 67 3.35 -10.62 -0.08
C PHE A 67 3.02 -11.95 0.59
N ASP A 68 3.85 -12.34 1.52
CA ASP A 68 3.65 -13.60 2.26
C ASP A 68 2.70 -13.36 3.44
N ALA A 69 2.53 -14.39 4.25
CA ALA A 69 1.61 -14.33 5.39
C ALA A 69 2.03 -13.30 6.44
N SER A 70 3.28 -12.87 6.41
CA SER A 70 3.77 -11.83 7.31
C SER A 70 3.75 -10.45 6.68
N SER A 71 3.11 -10.32 5.54
CA SER A 71 3.03 -9.06 4.78
C SER A 71 4.40 -8.56 4.36
N LYS A 72 5.26 -9.49 3.95
CA LYS A 72 6.62 -9.17 3.52
C LYS A 72 6.95 -9.82 2.20
N VAL A 73 7.85 -9.17 1.46
CA VAL A 73 8.45 -9.72 0.26
C VAL A 73 9.93 -9.43 0.33
N SER A 74 10.73 -10.43 0.01
CA SER A 74 12.17 -10.28 -0.03
C SER A 74 12.63 -10.65 -1.41
N PHE A 75 13.53 -9.90 -1.99
CA PHE A 75 14.08 -10.23 -3.29
C PHE A 75 15.52 -9.76 -3.39
N GLN A 76 16.27 -10.40 -4.27
CA GLN A 76 17.65 -10.04 -4.47
C GLN A 76 17.71 -8.70 -5.18
N LYS A 77 18.56 -7.81 -4.74
CA LYS A 77 18.66 -6.48 -5.32
C LYS A 77 19.03 -6.61 -6.80
N PRO A 78 18.21 -6.09 -7.71
CA PRO A 78 18.55 -6.11 -9.13
C PRO A 78 19.74 -5.21 -9.41
N GLU A 79 20.35 -5.43 -10.57
CA GLU A 79 21.36 -4.50 -11.05
C GLU A 79 20.64 -3.31 -11.65
N GLY A 80 21.19 -2.14 -11.48
CA GLY A 80 20.55 -0.95 -12.00
C GLY A 80 19.42 -0.46 -11.12
N GLU A 81 18.84 0.64 -11.51
CA GLU A 81 17.79 1.25 -10.73
C GLU A 81 16.45 0.65 -11.05
N PHE A 82 15.58 0.63 -10.08
CA PHE A 82 14.26 0.04 -10.18
C PHE A 82 13.32 0.75 -9.22
N TYR A 83 12.06 0.52 -9.37
CA TYR A 83 11.08 0.93 -8.38
C TYR A 83 10.20 -0.26 -8.05
N VAL A 84 9.47 -0.15 -6.95
CA VAL A 84 8.63 -1.22 -6.46
C VAL A 84 7.19 -0.76 -6.55
N LEU A 85 6.33 -1.61 -7.06
CA LEU A 85 4.93 -1.29 -7.20
C LEU A 85 4.08 -2.25 -6.38
N PHE A 86 3.48 -1.74 -5.32
CA PHE A 86 2.51 -2.45 -4.51
C PHE A 86 1.17 -2.27 -5.20
N ASP A 87 0.51 -3.35 -5.55
CA ASP A 87 -0.71 -3.25 -6.35
C ASP A 87 -1.82 -4.09 -5.74
N ALA A 88 -2.66 -3.45 -4.97
CA ALA A 88 -3.83 -4.10 -4.38
C ALA A 88 -5.10 -3.71 -5.13
N GLY A 89 -4.95 -3.24 -6.38
CA GLY A 89 -6.09 -2.89 -7.20
C GLY A 89 -6.28 -1.38 -7.31
N PRO A 90 -7.21 -0.95 -8.14
CA PRO A 90 -7.41 0.48 -8.38
C PRO A 90 -7.66 1.23 -7.07
N GLY A 91 -6.97 2.33 -6.91
CA GLY A 91 -7.08 3.14 -5.69
C GLY A 91 -6.24 2.62 -4.55
N HIS A 92 -5.53 1.51 -4.71
CA HIS A 92 -4.72 0.93 -3.65
C HIS A 92 -3.34 0.57 -4.20
N ILE A 93 -2.69 1.54 -4.82
CA ILE A 93 -1.39 1.37 -5.44
C ILE A 93 -0.38 2.22 -4.68
N VAL A 94 0.79 1.65 -4.40
CA VAL A 94 1.89 2.41 -3.79
C VAL A 94 3.13 2.17 -4.61
N GLU A 95 3.83 3.25 -4.94
CA GLU A 95 5.06 3.15 -5.67
C GLU A 95 6.20 3.54 -4.75
N VAL A 96 7.23 2.73 -4.66
CA VAL A 96 8.41 3.03 -3.85
C VAL A 96 9.56 3.26 -4.82
N ASP A 97 9.98 4.52 -4.95
CA ASP A 97 11.05 4.84 -5.87
C ASP A 97 12.39 4.34 -5.36
N TYR A 98 13.33 4.16 -6.26
CA TYR A 98 14.65 3.66 -5.92
C TYR A 98 15.28 4.45 -4.78
N GLN A 99 15.18 5.77 -4.85
CA GLN A 99 15.83 6.61 -3.85
C GLN A 99 15.12 6.59 -2.50
N ASP A 100 13.91 6.05 -2.44
CA ASP A 100 13.18 5.97 -1.19
C ASP A 100 13.38 4.62 -0.49
N ILE A 101 14.19 3.74 -1.06
CA ILE A 101 14.49 2.47 -0.43
C ILE A 101 15.64 2.69 0.54
N GLU A 102 15.39 2.42 1.82
CA GLU A 102 16.38 2.66 2.83
C GLU A 102 17.62 1.82 2.62
N GLY A 103 18.77 2.39 2.85
CA GLY A 103 20.01 1.64 2.82
C GLY A 103 20.56 1.34 1.44
N LEU A 104 19.90 1.85 0.38
CA LEU A 104 20.38 1.54 -0.93
C LEU A 104 21.34 2.56 -1.42
N ALA A 105 21.06 3.75 -1.25
CA ALA A 105 21.86 4.78 -1.85
C ALA A 105 23.12 5.00 -1.10
N PRO A 106 24.18 5.36 -1.70
CA PRO A 106 25.38 5.79 -1.00
C PRO A 106 25.16 7.15 -0.39
#